data_d70ec51bbd6605423997ff5d57632d66
#
_entry.id   d70ec51bbd6605423997ff5d57632d66
#
_cell.length_a   1.000
_cell.length_b   1.000
_cell.length_c   1.000
_cell.angle_alpha   90.00
_cell.angle_beta   90.00
_cell.angle_gamma   90.00
#
_symmetry.space_group_name_H-M   'P 1'
#
loop_
_entity.id
_entity.type
_entity.pdbx_description
1 polymer ?
#
loop_
_entity_poly.entity_id
_entity_poly.type
_entity_poly.pdbx_seq_one_letter_code
_entity_poly.pdbx_strand_id
1 'polypeptide(L)'
;MKNFRMPTAYTILIILLILVAAATWLIPAGAYDREGKEQTPVAGSYHQVEQQPQGAGDVILASFQGFYDAVDVALFILMVGGFLGVVMKTGAIDAGVSNVIRLLGGREVFLIPVLMILFSLGGTSFGMWEETMAFYPLLIPVFIAAGYDALVGISVVLLGSGAGVLASTVNPFATGIASGFAGVSLGDGLMLRLAMLVVFDAAAIWYVMAYAVKVRTHPEKSLVAGLGRKLEAKKGGDVPALNGRRKLVLAVFAGVFLVMIYAVIPFDEIGLPIPTLSWWFPELSGLFLVGGVLAGLAYGLGEEDTVDAFVSGAAELVGVAFIIGISRGITVLMDGGKITDTVLYWGERALEGTGSVAFILLVYLIYLPLSILIPSSSGLATLSIPIMAPLGQFASISGSLIVTAFQSASGLVNIITPTAAVVMGALALGHVPYDKWIRYVWKLILYFFLLTLAFLVVGVAAG
;
A
#
# COMPACT_ATOMS: atom_id res chain seq x y z
N MET A 1 -0.55 29.97 20.12
CA MET A 1 -1.19 28.67 19.86
C MET A 1 -0.09 27.61 19.92
N LYS A 2 -0.15 26.66 20.85
CA LYS A 2 0.81 25.54 20.90
C LYS A 2 0.74 24.81 19.56
N ASN A 3 1.87 24.67 18.86
CA ASN A 3 1.94 23.90 17.64
C ASN A 3 1.47 22.46 17.96
N PHE A 4 0.27 22.12 17.55
CA PHE A 4 -0.25 20.76 17.64
C PHE A 4 0.64 19.90 16.74
N ARG A 5 1.49 19.07 17.36
CA ARG A 5 2.26 18.05 16.63
C ARG A 5 1.41 16.80 16.60
N MET A 6 1.14 16.30 15.40
CA MET A 6 0.47 15.00 15.28
C MET A 6 1.28 13.92 15.99
N PRO A 7 0.61 12.98 16.66
CA PRO A 7 1.25 11.83 17.27
C PRO A 7 2.03 11.00 16.24
N THR A 8 2.94 10.15 16.72
CA THR A 8 3.63 9.19 15.85
C THR A 8 2.65 8.12 15.36
N ALA A 9 3.04 7.38 14.29
CA ALA A 9 2.26 6.25 13.77
C ALA A 9 1.88 5.25 14.88
N TYR A 10 2.83 4.89 15.72
CA TYR A 10 2.58 3.98 16.86
C TYR A 10 1.52 4.50 17.81
N THR A 11 1.60 5.77 18.17
CA THR A 11 0.60 6.41 19.06
C THR A 11 -0.78 6.38 18.44
N ILE A 12 -0.89 6.67 17.13
CA ILE A 12 -2.17 6.64 16.41
C ILE A 12 -2.75 5.22 16.39
N LEU A 13 -1.93 4.22 16.08
CA LEU A 13 -2.35 2.82 16.05
C LEU A 13 -2.78 2.31 17.43
N ILE A 14 -2.04 2.65 18.49
CA ILE A 14 -2.41 2.28 19.87
C ILE A 14 -3.73 2.95 20.26
N ILE A 15 -3.95 4.23 19.91
CA ILE A 15 -5.23 4.91 20.15
C ILE A 15 -6.36 4.19 19.39
N LEU A 16 -6.14 3.79 18.13
CA LEU A 16 -7.12 3.04 17.36
C LEU A 16 -7.44 1.69 17.99
N LEU A 17 -6.44 0.93 18.45
CA LEU A 17 -6.66 -0.32 19.18
C LEU A 17 -7.54 -0.12 20.43
N ILE A 18 -7.24 0.91 21.23
CA ILE A 18 -8.01 1.23 22.43
C ILE A 18 -9.46 1.63 22.07
N LEU A 19 -9.62 2.43 21.01
CA LEU A 19 -10.96 2.85 20.54
C LEU A 19 -11.77 1.65 20.03
N VAL A 20 -11.15 0.74 19.28
CA VAL A 20 -11.81 -0.48 18.80
C VAL A 20 -12.14 -1.42 19.96
N ALA A 21 -11.24 -1.61 20.92
CA ALA A 21 -11.55 -2.38 22.13
C ALA A 21 -12.74 -1.76 22.89
N ALA A 22 -12.76 -0.44 23.10
CA ALA A 22 -13.89 0.25 23.71
C ALA A 22 -15.19 0.08 22.89
N ALA A 23 -15.11 0.08 21.56
CA ALA A 23 -16.24 -0.15 20.68
C ALA A 23 -16.84 -1.56 20.88
N THR A 24 -16.07 -2.58 21.24
CA THR A 24 -16.59 -3.93 21.51
C THR A 24 -17.49 -4.00 22.78
N TRP A 25 -17.46 -2.98 23.63
CA TRP A 25 -18.37 -2.85 24.78
C TRP A 25 -19.69 -2.18 24.41
N LEU A 26 -19.70 -1.43 23.31
CA LEU A 26 -20.84 -0.59 22.90
C LEU A 26 -21.58 -1.20 21.71
N ILE A 27 -20.85 -1.81 20.77
CA ILE A 27 -21.40 -2.44 19.57
C ILE A 27 -21.88 -3.84 19.95
N PRO A 28 -23.15 -4.19 19.68
CA PRO A 28 -23.65 -5.55 19.91
C PRO A 28 -22.84 -6.58 19.14
N ALA A 29 -22.50 -7.69 19.78
CA ALA A 29 -21.85 -8.81 19.10
C ALA A 29 -22.81 -9.51 18.16
N GLY A 30 -22.38 -9.87 16.97
CA GLY A 30 -23.18 -10.54 15.97
C GLY A 30 -22.33 -11.39 15.04
N ALA A 31 -23.01 -12.28 14.35
CA ALA A 31 -22.39 -13.16 13.37
C ALA A 31 -23.32 -13.38 12.18
N TYR A 32 -22.75 -13.55 10.99
CA TYR A 32 -23.41 -14.18 9.85
C TYR A 32 -23.17 -15.68 9.88
N ASP A 33 -24.13 -16.46 9.38
CA ASP A 33 -23.87 -17.85 9.03
C ASP A 33 -22.81 -17.89 7.92
N ARG A 34 -21.96 -18.92 7.95
CA ARG A 34 -20.83 -19.02 7.01
C ARG A 34 -20.87 -20.32 6.26
N GLU A 35 -20.59 -20.25 4.94
CA GLU A 35 -20.62 -21.41 4.05
C GLU A 35 -19.29 -21.60 3.30
N GLY A 36 -19.06 -22.84 2.86
CA GLY A 36 -17.91 -23.21 2.05
C GLY A 36 -16.59 -23.31 2.84
N LYS A 37 -15.52 -23.66 2.12
CA LYS A 37 -14.17 -23.77 2.70
C LYS A 37 -13.59 -22.41 3.11
N GLU A 38 -14.01 -21.34 2.46
CA GLU A 38 -13.53 -19.97 2.69
C GLU A 38 -14.34 -19.26 3.77
N GLN A 39 -15.29 -19.93 4.42
CA GLN A 39 -16.10 -19.36 5.50
C GLN A 39 -16.78 -18.04 5.10
N THR A 40 -17.38 -18.00 3.89
CA THR A 40 -18.03 -16.81 3.36
C THR A 40 -19.32 -16.50 4.10
N PRO A 41 -19.60 -15.24 4.48
CA PRO A 41 -20.83 -14.86 5.13
C PRO A 41 -22.03 -14.97 4.17
N VAL A 42 -23.13 -15.48 4.69
CA VAL A 42 -24.41 -15.61 3.96
C VAL A 42 -25.26 -14.37 4.18
N ALA A 43 -25.59 -13.64 3.11
CA ALA A 43 -26.40 -12.44 3.20
C ALA A 43 -27.77 -12.73 3.85
N GLY A 44 -28.23 -11.82 4.74
CA GLY A 44 -29.51 -11.95 5.45
C GLY A 44 -29.52 -12.98 6.60
N SER A 45 -28.41 -13.65 6.91
CA SER A 45 -28.30 -14.61 8.02
C SER A 45 -27.82 -13.99 9.33
N TYR A 46 -27.64 -12.68 9.37
CA TYR A 46 -27.11 -12.02 10.56
C TYR A 46 -27.97 -12.28 11.79
N HIS A 47 -27.31 -12.68 12.89
CA HIS A 47 -27.93 -12.87 14.19
C HIS A 47 -27.01 -12.36 15.32
N GLN A 48 -27.61 -11.95 16.43
CA GLN A 48 -26.87 -11.54 17.61
C GLN A 48 -26.29 -12.76 18.31
N VAL A 49 -25.04 -12.61 18.80
CA VAL A 49 -24.35 -13.63 19.59
C VAL A 49 -23.97 -13.07 20.97
N GLU A 50 -23.44 -13.90 21.84
CA GLU A 50 -22.97 -13.50 23.16
C GLU A 50 -21.87 -12.44 23.04
N GLN A 51 -22.04 -11.34 23.85
CA GLN A 51 -21.09 -10.24 23.87
C GLN A 51 -19.72 -10.72 24.37
N GLN A 52 -18.67 -10.35 23.65
CA GLN A 52 -17.28 -10.67 23.98
C GLN A 52 -16.44 -9.39 24.04
N PRO A 53 -16.66 -8.52 25.03
CA PRO A 53 -15.98 -7.23 25.11
C PRO A 53 -14.48 -7.42 25.37
N GLN A 54 -13.68 -6.71 24.61
CA GLN A 54 -12.22 -6.80 24.67
C GLN A 54 -11.67 -5.85 25.72
N GLY A 55 -10.89 -6.37 26.68
CA GLY A 55 -10.28 -5.62 27.76
C GLY A 55 -8.85 -5.16 27.46
N ALA A 56 -8.19 -4.60 28.46
CA ALA A 56 -6.81 -4.11 28.34
C ALA A 56 -5.81 -5.23 28.01
N GLY A 57 -6.03 -6.44 28.53
CA GLY A 57 -5.22 -7.61 28.18
C GLY A 57 -5.32 -7.98 26.70
N ASP A 58 -6.55 -7.93 26.15
CA ASP A 58 -6.81 -8.27 24.77
C ASP A 58 -6.18 -7.24 23.83
N VAL A 59 -6.17 -5.95 24.19
CA VAL A 59 -5.48 -4.88 23.42
C VAL A 59 -3.99 -5.18 23.29
N ILE A 60 -3.36 -5.62 24.39
CA ILE A 60 -1.94 -5.97 24.37
C ILE A 60 -1.73 -7.23 23.50
N LEU A 61 -2.49 -8.28 23.73
CA LEU A 61 -2.35 -9.56 23.02
C LEU A 61 -2.70 -9.44 21.55
N ALA A 62 -3.68 -8.61 21.17
CA ALA A 62 -4.06 -8.37 19.77
C ALA A 62 -2.90 -7.83 18.93
N SER A 63 -2.03 -6.99 19.51
CA SER A 63 -0.84 -6.50 18.81
C SER A 63 0.14 -7.63 18.48
N PHE A 64 0.32 -8.60 19.38
CA PHE A 64 1.16 -9.77 19.14
C PHE A 64 0.51 -10.74 18.16
N GLN A 65 -0.80 -11.01 18.32
CA GLN A 65 -1.52 -11.87 17.39
C GLN A 65 -1.51 -11.27 15.99
N GLY A 66 -1.72 -9.95 15.86
CA GLY A 66 -1.62 -9.26 14.57
C GLY A 66 -0.23 -9.36 13.94
N PHE A 67 0.83 -9.44 14.76
CA PHE A 67 2.18 -9.69 14.27
C PHE A 67 2.34 -11.13 13.75
N TYR A 68 1.75 -12.12 14.43
CA TYR A 68 1.72 -13.51 13.92
C TYR A 68 0.94 -13.62 12.61
N ASP A 69 -0.19 -12.91 12.49
CA ASP A 69 -1.04 -12.94 11.30
C ASP A 69 -0.41 -12.23 10.08
N ALA A 70 0.63 -11.42 10.29
CA ALA A 70 1.33 -10.67 9.25
C ALA A 70 2.85 -10.91 9.26
N VAL A 71 3.30 -12.04 9.81
CA VAL A 71 4.72 -12.34 9.97
C VAL A 71 5.45 -12.46 8.63
N ASP A 72 4.79 -12.96 7.62
CA ASP A 72 5.30 -13.08 6.25
C ASP A 72 5.66 -11.72 5.66
N VAL A 73 4.74 -10.74 5.75
CA VAL A 73 4.97 -9.36 5.30
C VAL A 73 6.08 -8.69 6.12
N ALA A 74 6.06 -8.89 7.46
CA ALA A 74 7.08 -8.32 8.33
C ALA A 74 8.47 -8.85 8.01
N LEU A 75 8.61 -10.17 7.81
CA LEU A 75 9.88 -10.81 7.41
C LEU A 75 10.34 -10.33 6.04
N PHE A 76 9.45 -10.23 5.06
CA PHE A 76 9.77 -9.70 3.74
C PHE A 76 10.44 -8.33 3.83
N ILE A 77 9.84 -7.40 4.60
CA ILE A 77 10.40 -6.06 4.77
C ILE A 77 11.78 -6.09 5.45
N LEU A 78 11.97 -6.95 6.45
CA LEU A 78 13.29 -7.10 7.07
C LEU A 78 14.34 -7.67 6.12
N MET A 79 13.97 -8.63 5.26
CA MET A 79 14.87 -9.19 4.24
C MET A 79 15.23 -8.15 3.18
N VAL A 80 14.27 -7.32 2.74
CA VAL A 80 14.53 -6.17 1.88
C VAL A 80 15.52 -5.21 2.53
N GLY A 81 15.31 -4.85 3.81
CA GLY A 81 16.21 -3.99 4.58
C GLY A 81 17.63 -4.55 4.65
N GLY A 82 17.74 -5.85 4.94
CA GLY A 82 19.03 -6.56 5.01
C GLY A 82 19.77 -6.53 3.67
N PHE A 83 19.10 -6.88 2.58
CA PHE A 83 19.64 -6.79 1.22
C PHE A 83 20.17 -5.39 0.90
N LEU A 84 19.35 -4.37 1.16
CA LEU A 84 19.71 -2.98 0.91
C LEU A 84 20.90 -2.54 1.77
N GLY A 85 20.97 -2.98 3.03
CA GLY A 85 22.12 -2.72 3.91
C GLY A 85 23.44 -3.21 3.31
N VAL A 86 23.47 -4.44 2.76
CA VAL A 86 24.64 -4.98 2.08
C VAL A 86 24.97 -4.17 0.83
N VAL A 87 23.99 -3.89 -0.03
CA VAL A 87 24.20 -3.12 -1.27
C VAL A 87 24.71 -1.70 -0.95
N MET A 88 24.14 -1.03 0.06
CA MET A 88 24.56 0.31 0.50
C MET A 88 25.99 0.31 1.06
N LYS A 89 26.39 -0.72 1.82
CA LYS A 89 27.76 -0.87 2.35
C LYS A 89 28.81 -0.86 1.23
N THR A 90 28.47 -1.36 0.05
CA THR A 90 29.37 -1.36 -1.12
C THR A 90 29.54 0.02 -1.77
N GLY A 91 28.66 0.99 -1.47
CA GLY A 91 28.58 2.28 -2.16
C GLY A 91 28.14 2.17 -3.63
N ALA A 92 27.55 1.03 -4.03
CA ALA A 92 27.11 0.81 -5.41
C ALA A 92 25.91 1.69 -5.78
N ILE A 93 24.95 1.89 -4.85
CA ILE A 93 23.80 2.75 -5.06
C ILE A 93 24.25 4.20 -5.26
N ASP A 94 25.12 4.74 -4.39
CA ASP A 94 25.59 6.12 -4.49
C ASP A 94 26.31 6.36 -5.83
N ALA A 95 27.17 5.43 -6.25
CA ALA A 95 27.86 5.48 -7.55
C ALA A 95 26.89 5.39 -8.73
N GLY A 96 25.87 4.50 -8.63
CA GLY A 96 24.82 4.32 -9.64
C GLY A 96 23.96 5.56 -9.80
N VAL A 97 23.44 6.09 -8.69
CA VAL A 97 22.61 7.31 -8.65
C VAL A 97 23.35 8.51 -9.26
N SER A 98 24.61 8.75 -8.86
CA SER A 98 25.41 9.81 -9.43
C SER A 98 25.62 9.67 -10.95
N ASN A 99 25.82 8.43 -11.43
CA ASN A 99 25.97 8.16 -12.85
C ASN A 99 24.67 8.39 -13.63
N VAL A 100 23.52 7.94 -13.09
CA VAL A 100 22.18 8.16 -13.69
C VAL A 100 21.87 9.66 -13.80
N ILE A 101 22.09 10.43 -12.74
CA ILE A 101 21.86 11.88 -12.76
C ILE A 101 22.73 12.56 -13.81
N ARG A 102 24.01 12.18 -13.91
CA ARG A 102 24.91 12.70 -14.94
C ARG A 102 24.44 12.36 -16.36
N LEU A 103 23.89 11.17 -16.59
CA LEU A 103 23.35 10.75 -17.89
C LEU A 103 22.07 11.48 -18.27
N LEU A 104 21.23 11.82 -17.30
CA LEU A 104 19.97 12.52 -17.52
C LEU A 104 20.18 14.00 -17.90
N GLY A 105 21.28 14.62 -17.47
CA GLY A 105 21.73 15.91 -17.96
C GLY A 105 20.69 17.04 -17.86
N GLY A 106 19.92 17.12 -16.76
CA GLY A 106 18.86 18.11 -16.56
C GLY A 106 17.45 17.64 -16.93
N ARG A 107 17.30 16.40 -17.40
CA ARG A 107 16.01 15.79 -17.78
C ARG A 107 15.38 14.94 -16.68
N GLU A 108 15.83 15.09 -15.43
CA GLU A 108 15.39 14.28 -14.28
C GLU A 108 13.88 14.42 -14.01
N VAL A 109 13.27 15.51 -14.47
CA VAL A 109 11.82 15.73 -14.33
C VAL A 109 10.99 14.65 -15.04
N PHE A 110 11.51 14.06 -16.13
CA PHE A 110 10.81 12.99 -16.86
C PHE A 110 10.82 11.65 -16.13
N LEU A 111 11.70 11.47 -15.11
CA LEU A 111 11.64 10.27 -14.26
C LEU A 111 10.32 10.17 -13.49
N ILE A 112 9.72 11.32 -13.12
CA ILE A 112 8.48 11.34 -12.34
C ILE A 112 7.35 10.63 -13.09
N PRO A 113 6.91 11.07 -14.28
CA PRO A 113 5.80 10.42 -14.98
C PRO A 113 6.12 8.99 -15.40
N VAL A 114 7.36 8.71 -15.85
CA VAL A 114 7.76 7.36 -16.27
C VAL A 114 7.66 6.37 -15.12
N LEU A 115 8.23 6.69 -13.96
CA LEU A 115 8.19 5.81 -12.80
C LEU A 115 6.77 5.69 -12.23
N MET A 116 6.00 6.79 -12.17
CA MET A 116 4.62 6.74 -11.70
C MET A 116 3.76 5.81 -12.56
N ILE A 117 3.88 5.87 -13.89
CA ILE A 117 3.18 4.96 -14.80
C ILE A 117 3.61 3.50 -14.56
N LEU A 118 4.90 3.24 -14.40
CA LEU A 118 5.39 1.88 -14.12
C LEU A 118 4.83 1.33 -12.79
N PHE A 119 4.84 2.12 -11.73
CA PHE A 119 4.26 1.73 -10.44
C PHE A 119 2.73 1.57 -10.54
N SER A 120 2.05 2.43 -11.29
CA SER A 120 0.62 2.33 -11.53
C SER A 120 0.26 1.06 -12.29
N LEU A 121 1.02 0.71 -13.32
CA LEU A 121 0.85 -0.56 -14.03
C LEU A 121 1.02 -1.77 -13.09
N GLY A 122 2.00 -1.74 -12.18
CA GLY A 122 2.15 -2.75 -11.13
C GLY A 122 0.96 -2.79 -10.19
N GLY A 123 0.52 -1.64 -9.69
CA GLY A 123 -0.64 -1.52 -8.79
C GLY A 123 -1.94 -2.02 -9.41
N THR A 124 -2.20 -1.70 -10.68
CA THR A 124 -3.46 -2.03 -11.36
C THR A 124 -3.51 -3.48 -11.86
N SER A 125 -2.36 -4.10 -12.17
CA SER A 125 -2.29 -5.44 -12.75
C SER A 125 -2.19 -6.54 -11.71
N PHE A 126 -1.26 -6.47 -10.78
CA PHE A 126 -1.05 -7.49 -9.75
C PHE A 126 -1.13 -6.97 -8.31
N GLY A 127 -1.58 -5.73 -8.12
CA GLY A 127 -1.80 -5.17 -6.80
C GLY A 127 -0.53 -4.78 -6.07
N MET A 128 0.54 -4.39 -6.79
CA MET A 128 1.83 -3.99 -6.22
C MET A 128 1.64 -2.89 -5.17
N TRP A 129 1.78 -3.24 -3.90
CA TRP A 129 1.62 -2.32 -2.77
C TRP A 129 2.73 -2.49 -1.75
N GLU A 130 2.78 -3.63 -1.03
CA GLU A 130 3.80 -3.94 -0.02
C GLU A 130 5.20 -4.06 -0.65
N GLU A 131 5.31 -4.60 -1.85
CA GLU A 131 6.56 -4.75 -2.60
C GLU A 131 7.19 -3.39 -2.94
N THR A 132 6.37 -2.32 -2.98
CA THR A 132 6.89 -0.96 -3.20
C THR A 132 7.85 -0.52 -2.12
N MET A 133 7.80 -1.14 -0.92
CA MET A 133 8.72 -0.83 0.19
C MET A 133 10.18 -0.96 -0.21
N ALA A 134 10.50 -1.89 -1.10
CA ALA A 134 11.85 -2.09 -1.61
C ALA A 134 12.40 -0.91 -2.44
N PHE A 135 11.53 -0.09 -3.02
CA PHE A 135 11.94 0.99 -3.93
C PHE A 135 12.19 2.34 -3.22
N TYR A 136 11.60 2.58 -2.04
CA TYR A 136 11.77 3.86 -1.35
C TYR A 136 13.23 4.17 -0.99
N PRO A 137 14.02 3.25 -0.41
CA PRO A 137 15.42 3.51 -0.08
C PRO A 137 16.29 3.78 -1.32
N LEU A 138 15.86 3.29 -2.49
CA LEU A 138 16.52 3.56 -3.75
C LEU A 138 16.12 4.92 -4.33
N LEU A 139 14.82 5.19 -4.46
CA LEU A 139 14.31 6.32 -5.23
C LEU A 139 14.33 7.64 -4.44
N ILE A 140 14.12 7.63 -3.12
CA ILE A 140 14.18 8.85 -2.32
C ILE A 140 15.54 9.55 -2.46
N PRO A 141 16.70 8.87 -2.29
CA PRO A 141 18.01 9.49 -2.52
C PRO A 141 18.22 9.99 -3.95
N VAL A 142 17.70 9.26 -4.97
CA VAL A 142 17.77 9.69 -6.38
C VAL A 142 17.10 11.04 -6.58
N PHE A 143 15.88 11.20 -6.08
CA PHE A 143 15.14 12.46 -6.20
C PHE A 143 15.76 13.59 -5.39
N ILE A 144 16.29 13.33 -4.18
CA ILE A 144 17.01 14.31 -3.39
C ILE A 144 18.28 14.77 -4.13
N ALA A 145 19.04 13.83 -4.70
CA ALA A 145 20.25 14.15 -5.46
C ALA A 145 19.93 14.91 -6.76
N ALA A 146 18.76 14.69 -7.38
CA ALA A 146 18.24 15.44 -8.51
C ALA A 146 17.71 16.86 -8.16
N GLY A 147 17.78 17.26 -6.87
CA GLY A 147 17.38 18.59 -6.40
C GLY A 147 15.91 18.71 -5.98
N TYR A 148 15.23 17.58 -5.80
CA TYR A 148 13.89 17.52 -5.20
C TYR A 148 13.96 17.24 -3.70
N ASP A 149 12.82 17.09 -3.04
CA ASP A 149 12.74 16.67 -1.64
C ASP A 149 12.27 15.20 -1.47
N ALA A 150 12.29 14.72 -0.24
CA ALA A 150 11.86 13.34 0.06
C ALA A 150 10.38 13.09 -0.27
N LEU A 151 9.51 14.11 -0.20
CA LEU A 151 8.09 13.98 -0.56
C LEU A 151 7.90 13.63 -2.04
N VAL A 152 8.73 14.19 -2.93
CA VAL A 152 8.69 13.83 -4.36
C VAL A 152 9.05 12.36 -4.54
N GLY A 153 10.14 11.89 -3.92
CA GLY A 153 10.55 10.48 -4.02
C GLY A 153 9.49 9.52 -3.47
N ILE A 154 8.89 9.85 -2.32
CA ILE A 154 7.78 9.07 -1.74
C ILE A 154 6.57 9.08 -2.69
N SER A 155 6.21 10.26 -3.19
CA SER A 155 5.00 10.43 -4.02
C SER A 155 5.06 9.66 -5.32
N VAL A 156 6.22 9.60 -5.96
CA VAL A 156 6.42 8.85 -7.22
C VAL A 156 6.05 7.38 -7.04
N VAL A 157 6.47 6.77 -5.94
CA VAL A 157 6.18 5.37 -5.65
C VAL A 157 4.76 5.22 -5.12
N LEU A 158 4.43 5.92 -4.04
CA LEU A 158 3.18 5.72 -3.29
C LEU A 158 1.95 6.18 -4.08
N LEU A 159 2.01 7.33 -4.76
CA LEU A 159 0.89 7.81 -5.56
C LEU A 159 0.84 7.13 -6.94
N GLY A 160 1.99 6.73 -7.50
CA GLY A 160 2.01 5.93 -8.71
C GLY A 160 1.31 4.58 -8.48
N SER A 161 1.81 3.77 -7.56
CA SER A 161 1.18 2.49 -7.22
C SER A 161 -0.25 2.67 -6.69
N GLY A 162 -0.47 3.67 -5.83
CA GLY A 162 -1.78 3.97 -5.24
C GLY A 162 -2.85 4.32 -6.25
N ALA A 163 -2.54 5.07 -7.31
CA ALA A 163 -3.47 5.36 -8.41
C ALA A 163 -3.84 4.08 -9.17
N GLY A 164 -2.84 3.21 -9.42
CA GLY A 164 -3.05 1.89 -10.02
C GLY A 164 -3.92 0.97 -9.16
N VAL A 165 -3.66 0.89 -7.86
CA VAL A 165 -4.46 0.10 -6.92
C VAL A 165 -5.87 0.66 -6.79
N LEU A 166 -6.06 1.99 -6.77
CA LEU A 166 -7.38 2.64 -6.70
C LEU A 166 -8.23 2.34 -7.94
N ALA A 167 -7.63 2.34 -9.12
CA ALA A 167 -8.29 2.05 -10.39
C ALA A 167 -8.00 0.63 -10.89
N SER A 168 -7.84 -0.31 -9.98
CA SER A 168 -7.45 -1.69 -10.22
C SER A 168 -8.20 -2.35 -11.38
N THR A 169 -7.48 -2.75 -12.42
CA THR A 169 -8.08 -3.35 -13.61
C THR A 169 -8.25 -4.86 -13.48
N VAL A 170 -7.17 -5.57 -13.22
CA VAL A 170 -7.11 -7.04 -13.18
C VAL A 170 -6.36 -7.58 -11.97
N ASN A 171 -6.13 -6.77 -10.96
CA ASN A 171 -5.45 -7.16 -9.73
C ASN A 171 -6.15 -8.37 -9.07
N PRO A 172 -5.49 -9.53 -8.96
CA PRO A 172 -6.11 -10.75 -8.46
C PRO A 172 -6.51 -10.67 -6.99
N PHE A 173 -5.76 -9.94 -6.17
CA PHE A 173 -5.93 -9.92 -4.70
C PHE A 173 -7.14 -9.11 -4.24
N ALA A 174 -7.42 -7.99 -4.90
CA ALA A 174 -8.56 -7.16 -4.53
C ALA A 174 -9.69 -7.35 -5.53
N THR A 175 -9.46 -6.96 -6.79
CA THR A 175 -10.47 -7.02 -7.85
C THR A 175 -10.84 -8.47 -8.20
N GLY A 176 -9.85 -9.39 -8.26
CA GLY A 176 -10.08 -10.79 -8.56
C GLY A 176 -10.95 -11.48 -7.52
N ILE A 177 -10.53 -11.41 -6.25
CA ILE A 177 -11.27 -11.99 -5.13
C ILE A 177 -12.69 -11.38 -5.04
N ALA A 178 -12.79 -10.05 -5.13
CA ALA A 178 -14.08 -9.38 -5.08
C ALA A 178 -14.99 -9.78 -6.26
N SER A 179 -14.45 -9.90 -7.48
CA SER A 179 -15.20 -10.35 -8.66
C SER A 179 -15.69 -11.77 -8.49
N GLY A 180 -14.85 -12.68 -7.95
CA GLY A 180 -15.23 -14.05 -7.65
C GLY A 180 -16.42 -14.13 -6.70
N PHE A 181 -16.41 -13.39 -5.59
CA PHE A 181 -17.53 -13.35 -4.65
C PHE A 181 -18.76 -12.60 -5.18
N ALA A 182 -18.58 -11.63 -6.09
CA ALA A 182 -19.70 -10.96 -6.75
C ALA A 182 -20.32 -11.81 -7.89
N GLY A 183 -19.70 -12.94 -8.26
CA GLY A 183 -20.15 -13.78 -9.37
C GLY A 183 -20.00 -13.11 -10.75
N VAL A 184 -18.99 -12.24 -10.91
CA VAL A 184 -18.71 -11.53 -12.17
C VAL A 184 -17.29 -11.84 -12.65
N SER A 185 -17.07 -11.69 -13.96
CA SER A 185 -15.72 -11.87 -14.51
C SER A 185 -14.82 -10.65 -14.24
N LEU A 186 -13.50 -10.85 -14.26
CA LEU A 186 -12.54 -9.74 -14.20
C LEU A 186 -12.71 -8.74 -15.34
N GLY A 187 -13.23 -9.19 -16.50
CA GLY A 187 -13.52 -8.35 -17.66
C GLY A 187 -14.71 -7.42 -17.44
N ASP A 188 -15.64 -7.78 -16.55
CA ASP A 188 -16.82 -6.96 -16.28
C ASP A 188 -16.42 -5.66 -15.59
N GLY A 189 -16.82 -4.51 -16.14
CA GLY A 189 -16.43 -3.20 -15.67
C GLY A 189 -14.99 -2.76 -16.02
N LEU A 190 -14.23 -3.56 -16.79
CA LEU A 190 -12.84 -3.27 -17.14
C LEU A 190 -12.68 -1.92 -17.85
N MET A 191 -13.58 -1.58 -18.78
CA MET A 191 -13.48 -0.32 -19.52
C MET A 191 -13.66 0.91 -18.61
N LEU A 192 -14.56 0.83 -17.63
CA LEU A 192 -14.74 1.88 -16.63
C LEU A 192 -13.45 2.03 -15.79
N ARG A 193 -12.88 0.91 -15.31
CA ARG A 193 -11.65 0.90 -14.52
C ARG A 193 -10.43 1.38 -15.31
N LEU A 194 -10.34 1.07 -16.61
CA LEU A 194 -9.28 1.62 -17.50
C LEU A 194 -9.42 3.14 -17.67
N ALA A 195 -10.65 3.63 -17.86
CA ALA A 195 -10.89 5.08 -17.91
C ALA A 195 -10.53 5.77 -16.59
N MET A 196 -10.87 5.15 -15.46
CA MET A 196 -10.46 5.61 -14.14
C MET A 196 -8.93 5.64 -14.01
N LEU A 197 -8.24 4.56 -14.40
CA LEU A 197 -6.78 4.47 -14.35
C LEU A 197 -6.10 5.64 -15.06
N VAL A 198 -6.50 5.89 -16.32
CA VAL A 198 -5.92 6.99 -17.11
C VAL A 198 -6.14 8.35 -16.44
N VAL A 199 -7.34 8.59 -15.92
CA VAL A 199 -7.70 9.89 -15.30
C VAL A 199 -6.98 10.06 -13.95
N PHE A 200 -6.93 9.02 -13.12
CA PHE A 200 -6.24 9.08 -11.82
C PHE A 200 -4.72 9.20 -11.98
N ASP A 201 -4.12 8.46 -12.92
CA ASP A 201 -2.70 8.58 -13.24
C ASP A 201 -2.35 9.99 -13.73
N ALA A 202 -3.13 10.51 -14.68
CA ALA A 202 -2.91 11.85 -15.20
C ALA A 202 -2.98 12.91 -14.07
N ALA A 203 -3.98 12.79 -13.17
CA ALA A 203 -4.14 13.68 -12.04
C ALA A 203 -3.00 13.55 -11.01
N ALA A 204 -2.59 12.33 -10.67
CA ALA A 204 -1.48 12.05 -9.76
C ALA A 204 -0.17 12.60 -10.32
N ILE A 205 0.14 12.31 -11.58
CA ILE A 205 1.35 12.76 -12.27
C ILE A 205 1.39 14.29 -12.31
N TRP A 206 0.28 14.93 -12.74
CA TRP A 206 0.20 16.38 -12.74
C TRP A 206 0.44 16.97 -11.35
N TYR A 207 -0.16 16.40 -10.31
CA TYR A 207 -0.02 16.86 -8.93
C TYR A 207 1.41 16.78 -8.43
N VAL A 208 2.06 15.63 -8.63
CA VAL A 208 3.45 15.41 -8.21
C VAL A 208 4.40 16.30 -9.02
N MET A 209 4.21 16.40 -10.33
CA MET A 209 5.01 17.27 -11.21
C MET A 209 4.92 18.75 -10.79
N ALA A 210 3.71 19.25 -10.52
CA ALA A 210 3.50 20.63 -10.09
C ALA A 210 4.24 20.93 -8.76
N TYR A 211 4.20 20.00 -7.82
CA TYR A 211 4.95 20.12 -6.57
C TYR A 211 6.47 20.02 -6.79
N ALA A 212 6.92 19.06 -7.58
CA ALA A 212 8.33 18.84 -7.89
C ALA A 212 8.98 20.06 -8.55
N VAL A 213 8.33 20.66 -9.56
CA VAL A 213 8.80 21.89 -10.19
C VAL A 213 8.87 23.03 -9.18
N LYS A 214 7.85 23.18 -8.33
CA LYS A 214 7.83 24.21 -7.29
C LYS A 214 8.98 24.07 -6.30
N VAL A 215 9.27 22.85 -5.83
CA VAL A 215 10.35 22.60 -4.85
C VAL A 215 11.72 22.75 -5.49
N ARG A 216 11.89 22.35 -6.75
CA ARG A 216 13.16 22.52 -7.47
C ARG A 216 13.52 23.99 -7.71
N THR A 217 12.50 24.82 -8.04
CA THR A 217 12.70 26.26 -8.28
C THR A 217 12.75 27.08 -6.99
N HIS A 218 12.06 26.66 -5.95
CA HIS A 218 11.93 27.33 -4.66
C HIS A 218 12.07 26.32 -3.51
N PRO A 219 13.30 25.88 -3.17
CA PRO A 219 13.51 24.86 -2.13
C PRO A 219 12.96 25.26 -0.76
N GLU A 220 12.86 26.55 -0.46
CA GLU A 220 12.27 27.09 0.76
C GLU A 220 10.76 26.82 0.89
N LYS A 221 10.08 26.53 -0.22
CA LYS A 221 8.64 26.18 -0.26
C LYS A 221 8.38 24.69 -0.06
N SER A 222 9.42 23.88 0.14
CA SER A 222 9.27 22.47 0.48
C SER A 222 8.55 22.32 1.82
N LEU A 223 7.57 21.43 1.88
CA LEU A 223 6.85 21.11 3.12
C LEU A 223 7.72 20.37 4.15
N VAL A 224 8.85 19.83 3.68
CA VAL A 224 9.83 19.08 4.48
C VAL A 224 11.20 19.78 4.50
N ALA A 225 11.24 21.07 4.21
CA ALA A 225 12.48 21.85 4.26
C ALA A 225 13.19 21.68 5.61
N GLY A 226 14.46 21.32 5.57
CA GLY A 226 15.29 21.11 6.78
C GLY A 226 15.12 19.75 7.49
N LEU A 227 14.14 18.93 7.13
CA LEU A 227 13.99 17.56 7.67
C LEU A 227 14.93 16.58 6.96
N GLY A 228 15.24 16.81 5.68
CA GLY A 228 16.15 16.00 4.87
C GLY A 228 17.65 16.18 5.15
N ARG A 229 18.05 17.08 6.07
CA ARG A 229 19.48 17.37 6.33
C ARG A 229 20.32 16.15 6.69
N LYS A 230 19.74 15.11 7.29
CA LYS A 230 20.44 13.85 7.57
C LYS A 230 20.72 13.04 6.29
N LEU A 231 19.84 13.11 5.30
CA LEU A 231 20.03 12.53 3.97
C LEU A 231 20.93 13.41 3.10
N GLU A 232 20.86 14.75 3.28
CA GLU A 232 21.71 15.72 2.60
C GLU A 232 23.16 15.74 3.14
N ALA A 233 23.38 15.45 4.41
CA ALA A 233 24.71 15.41 5.02
C ALA A 233 25.64 14.35 4.40
N LYS A 234 25.09 13.33 3.71
CA LYS A 234 25.85 12.42 2.86
C LYS A 234 26.34 13.05 1.54
N LYS A 235 25.83 14.23 1.16
CA LYS A 235 26.28 14.96 -0.07
C LYS A 235 27.71 15.49 0.00
N GLY A 236 28.35 15.53 1.16
CA GLY A 236 29.73 16.06 1.35
C GLY A 236 30.85 15.03 1.29
N GLY A 237 30.54 13.74 1.10
CA GLY A 237 31.54 12.68 0.91
C GLY A 237 31.89 12.49 -0.55
N ASP A 238 33.12 12.09 -0.84
CA ASP A 238 33.56 11.69 -2.19
C ASP A 238 32.62 10.58 -2.70
N VAL A 239 31.88 10.89 -3.77
CA VAL A 239 31.00 9.90 -4.42
C VAL A 239 31.87 8.77 -4.96
N PRO A 240 31.65 7.52 -4.53
CA PRO A 240 32.49 6.43 -4.95
C PRO A 240 32.45 6.26 -6.47
N ALA A 241 33.61 6.02 -7.09
CA ALA A 241 33.67 5.75 -8.53
C ALA A 241 32.92 4.46 -8.89
N LEU A 242 32.20 4.45 -10.00
CA LEU A 242 31.49 3.29 -10.53
C LEU A 242 32.49 2.30 -11.17
N ASN A 243 33.16 1.51 -10.32
CA ASN A 243 34.11 0.48 -10.74
C ASN A 243 33.40 -0.84 -11.14
N GLY A 244 34.19 -1.83 -11.65
CA GLY A 244 33.66 -3.12 -12.10
C GLY A 244 32.88 -3.88 -11.02
N ARG A 245 33.35 -3.90 -9.76
CA ARG A 245 32.68 -4.58 -8.65
C ARG A 245 31.33 -3.92 -8.32
N ARG A 246 31.28 -2.59 -8.27
CA ARG A 246 30.02 -1.86 -8.06
C ARG A 246 29.01 -2.05 -9.19
N LYS A 247 29.49 -2.14 -10.44
CA LYS A 247 28.62 -2.49 -11.57
C LYS A 247 28.03 -3.89 -11.41
N LEU A 248 28.82 -4.86 -10.94
CA LEU A 248 28.33 -6.22 -10.68
C LEU A 248 27.29 -6.24 -9.55
N VAL A 249 27.53 -5.49 -8.45
CA VAL A 249 26.53 -5.34 -7.38
C VAL A 249 25.24 -4.71 -7.90
N LEU A 250 25.32 -3.67 -8.75
CA LEU A 250 24.13 -3.07 -9.38
C LEU A 250 23.45 -4.04 -10.34
N ALA A 251 24.18 -4.93 -11.02
CA ALA A 251 23.58 -5.98 -11.83
C ALA A 251 22.84 -7.02 -10.98
N VAL A 252 23.43 -7.45 -9.84
CA VAL A 252 22.75 -8.32 -8.85
C VAL A 252 21.50 -7.60 -8.32
N PHE A 253 21.64 -6.33 -7.94
CA PHE A 253 20.51 -5.51 -7.47
C PHE A 253 19.38 -5.48 -8.50
N ALA A 254 19.66 -5.09 -9.73
CA ALA A 254 18.65 -5.05 -10.79
C ALA A 254 18.06 -6.44 -11.08
N GLY A 255 18.89 -7.50 -11.05
CA GLY A 255 18.44 -8.88 -11.23
C GLY A 255 17.45 -9.33 -10.16
N VAL A 256 17.70 -9.04 -8.88
CA VAL A 256 16.77 -9.33 -7.77
C VAL A 256 15.42 -8.66 -7.99
N PHE A 257 15.41 -7.36 -8.34
CA PHE A 257 14.16 -6.64 -8.61
C PHE A 257 13.44 -7.14 -9.86
N LEU A 258 14.15 -7.47 -10.93
CA LEU A 258 13.54 -8.03 -12.14
C LEU A 258 12.92 -9.41 -11.87
N VAL A 259 13.61 -10.27 -11.09
CA VAL A 259 13.05 -11.56 -10.67
C VAL A 259 11.83 -11.36 -9.78
N MET A 260 11.87 -10.42 -8.80
CA MET A 260 10.71 -10.08 -7.97
C MET A 260 9.52 -9.68 -8.83
N ILE A 261 9.68 -8.72 -9.75
CA ILE A 261 8.60 -8.24 -10.62
C ILE A 261 8.04 -9.40 -11.47
N TYR A 262 8.92 -10.21 -12.08
CA TYR A 262 8.51 -11.38 -12.85
C TYR A 262 7.73 -12.41 -11.99
N ALA A 263 8.19 -12.66 -10.78
CA ALA A 263 7.66 -13.70 -9.91
C ALA A 263 6.27 -13.40 -9.34
N VAL A 264 5.91 -12.11 -9.19
CA VAL A 264 4.62 -11.69 -8.64
C VAL A 264 3.54 -11.43 -9.70
N ILE A 265 3.92 -11.31 -10.98
CA ILE A 265 2.93 -11.08 -12.05
C ILE A 265 2.18 -12.39 -12.35
N PRO A 266 0.84 -12.42 -12.24
CA PRO A 266 0.03 -13.59 -12.56
C PRO A 266 -0.24 -13.64 -14.07
N PHE A 267 0.77 -14.04 -14.87
CA PHE A 267 0.70 -14.04 -16.33
C PHE A 267 -0.44 -14.89 -16.89
N ASP A 268 -0.75 -16.01 -16.26
CA ASP A 268 -1.87 -16.90 -16.60
C ASP A 268 -3.25 -16.22 -16.41
N GLU A 269 -3.43 -15.47 -15.32
CA GLU A 269 -4.68 -14.76 -15.05
C GLU A 269 -4.93 -13.60 -16.03
N ILE A 270 -3.84 -12.95 -16.51
CA ILE A 270 -3.94 -11.88 -17.51
C ILE A 270 -3.87 -12.40 -18.95
N GLY A 271 -3.90 -13.73 -19.15
CA GLY A 271 -3.99 -14.37 -20.46
C GLY A 271 -2.71 -14.37 -21.30
N LEU A 272 -1.55 -14.17 -20.67
CA LEU A 272 -0.25 -14.25 -21.34
C LEU A 272 0.33 -15.66 -21.27
N PRO A 273 0.87 -16.23 -22.39
CA PRO A 273 1.47 -17.56 -22.41
C PRO A 273 2.90 -17.57 -21.84
N ILE A 274 3.04 -17.01 -20.64
CA ILE A 274 4.31 -16.91 -19.92
C ILE A 274 4.18 -17.74 -18.63
N PRO A 275 5.17 -18.56 -18.24
CA PRO A 275 5.12 -19.32 -17.01
C PRO A 275 4.95 -18.39 -15.80
N THR A 276 3.92 -18.63 -15.00
CA THR A 276 3.65 -17.89 -13.75
C THR A 276 4.35 -18.56 -12.58
N LEU A 277 5.06 -17.80 -11.75
CA LEU A 277 5.71 -18.34 -10.55
C LEU A 277 4.80 -18.26 -9.32
N SER A 278 3.88 -17.32 -9.29
CA SER A 278 2.94 -17.07 -8.17
C SER A 278 3.64 -16.97 -6.82
N TRP A 279 4.81 -16.32 -6.78
CA TRP A 279 5.56 -16.13 -5.54
C TRP A 279 4.85 -15.17 -4.62
N TRP A 280 4.94 -15.48 -3.33
CA TRP A 280 4.41 -14.66 -2.25
C TRP A 280 5.54 -14.19 -1.33
N PHE A 281 5.20 -13.59 -0.19
CA PHE A 281 6.20 -13.01 0.72
C PHE A 281 7.29 -13.98 1.19
N PRO A 282 7.03 -15.29 1.47
CA PRO A 282 8.11 -16.22 1.84
C PRO A 282 9.17 -16.39 0.75
N GLU A 283 8.76 -16.61 -0.51
CA GLU A 283 9.68 -16.79 -1.64
C GLU A 283 10.42 -15.48 -1.96
N LEU A 284 9.72 -14.35 -1.89
CA LEU A 284 10.32 -13.03 -2.05
C LEU A 284 11.34 -12.73 -0.94
N SER A 285 11.06 -13.11 0.30
CA SER A 285 12.01 -13.01 1.41
C SER A 285 13.28 -13.79 1.14
N GLY A 286 13.14 -15.03 0.63
CA GLY A 286 14.26 -15.86 0.21
C GLY A 286 15.08 -15.22 -0.92
N LEU A 287 14.41 -14.61 -1.91
CA LEU A 287 15.06 -13.89 -3.00
C LEU A 287 15.94 -12.73 -2.49
N PHE A 288 15.43 -11.90 -1.58
CA PHE A 288 16.20 -10.77 -1.03
C PHE A 288 17.34 -11.23 -0.12
N LEU A 289 17.15 -12.31 0.66
CA LEU A 289 18.21 -12.92 1.44
C LEU A 289 19.37 -13.41 0.53
N VAL A 290 19.06 -14.20 -0.50
CA VAL A 290 20.04 -14.67 -1.48
C VAL A 290 20.68 -13.51 -2.22
N GLY A 291 19.89 -12.50 -2.60
CA GLY A 291 20.38 -11.26 -3.22
C GLY A 291 21.42 -10.55 -2.37
N GLY A 292 21.21 -10.47 -1.03
CA GLY A 292 22.16 -9.88 -0.09
C GLY A 292 23.50 -10.63 -0.06
N VAL A 293 23.44 -11.94 0.01
CA VAL A 293 24.65 -12.80 -0.06
C VAL A 293 25.38 -12.60 -1.40
N LEU A 294 24.67 -12.65 -2.50
CA LEU A 294 25.24 -12.46 -3.84
C LEU A 294 25.86 -11.07 -4.01
N ALA A 295 25.24 -10.02 -3.46
CA ALA A 295 25.79 -8.66 -3.51
C ALA A 295 27.09 -8.54 -2.69
N GLY A 296 27.13 -9.14 -1.50
CA GLY A 296 28.34 -9.21 -0.68
C GLY A 296 29.49 -9.93 -1.42
N LEU A 297 29.22 -11.09 -1.97
CA LEU A 297 30.19 -11.87 -2.77
C LEU A 297 30.65 -11.11 -4.02
N ALA A 298 29.73 -10.48 -4.75
CA ALA A 298 30.02 -9.71 -5.96
C ALA A 298 30.97 -8.53 -5.72
N TYR A 299 30.85 -7.91 -4.54
CA TYR A 299 31.77 -6.84 -4.14
C TYR A 299 33.07 -7.38 -3.56
N GLY A 300 33.04 -8.58 -2.96
CA GLY A 300 34.16 -9.18 -2.23
C GLY A 300 34.19 -8.72 -0.78
N LEU A 301 33.03 -8.53 -0.15
CA LEU A 301 32.90 -8.36 1.29
C LEU A 301 33.23 -9.68 1.98
N GLY A 302 33.85 -9.62 3.15
CA GLY A 302 33.97 -10.76 4.05
C GLY A 302 32.63 -11.21 4.60
N GLU A 303 32.58 -12.41 5.18
CA GLU A 303 31.37 -12.96 5.81
C GLU A 303 30.86 -12.02 6.91
N GLU A 304 31.72 -11.62 7.84
CA GLU A 304 31.39 -10.73 8.97
C GLU A 304 30.80 -9.40 8.49
N ASP A 305 31.47 -8.72 7.54
CA ASP A 305 31.00 -7.46 6.95
C ASP A 305 29.64 -7.62 6.23
N THR A 306 29.41 -8.77 5.59
CA THR A 306 28.14 -9.03 4.88
C THR A 306 27.00 -9.25 5.87
N VAL A 307 27.25 -10.06 6.91
CA VAL A 307 26.25 -10.33 7.95
C VAL A 307 25.93 -9.05 8.75
N ASP A 308 26.94 -8.30 9.17
CA ASP A 308 26.76 -7.05 9.90
C ASP A 308 25.98 -6.01 9.09
N ALA A 309 26.29 -5.88 7.80
CA ALA A 309 25.56 -4.98 6.90
C ALA A 309 24.11 -5.42 6.71
N PHE A 310 23.88 -6.73 6.59
CA PHE A 310 22.54 -7.29 6.42
C PHE A 310 21.70 -7.07 7.68
N VAL A 311 22.23 -7.42 8.85
CA VAL A 311 21.53 -7.24 10.15
C VAL A 311 21.25 -5.77 10.43
N SER A 312 22.23 -4.89 10.17
CA SER A 312 22.05 -3.45 10.36
C SER A 312 20.98 -2.88 9.43
N GLY A 313 20.96 -3.29 8.16
CA GLY A 313 19.94 -2.87 7.20
C GLY A 313 18.53 -3.38 7.58
N ALA A 314 18.41 -4.64 8.02
CA ALA A 314 17.15 -5.17 8.54
C ALA A 314 16.66 -4.39 9.77
N ALA A 315 17.57 -4.03 10.68
CA ALA A 315 17.26 -3.28 11.89
C ALA A 315 16.69 -1.88 11.60
N GLU A 316 17.07 -1.23 10.48
CA GLU A 316 16.49 0.04 10.06
C GLU A 316 14.98 -0.07 9.75
N LEU A 317 14.50 -1.26 9.34
CA LEU A 317 13.11 -1.51 8.98
C LEU A 317 12.28 -2.20 10.08
N VAL A 318 12.88 -2.53 11.25
CA VAL A 318 12.15 -3.14 12.38
C VAL A 318 10.94 -2.29 12.78
N GLY A 319 11.07 -0.95 12.79
CA GLY A 319 9.96 -0.06 13.10
C GLY A 319 8.77 -0.25 12.15
N VAL A 320 9.03 -0.46 10.86
CA VAL A 320 7.96 -0.72 9.87
C VAL A 320 7.31 -2.08 10.13
N ALA A 321 8.09 -3.12 10.41
CA ALA A 321 7.56 -4.44 10.74
C ALA A 321 6.63 -4.41 11.97
N PHE A 322 6.97 -3.64 13.01
CA PHE A 322 6.09 -3.44 14.17
C PHE A 322 4.78 -2.72 13.80
N ILE A 323 4.83 -1.70 12.93
CA ILE A 323 3.62 -1.01 12.47
C ILE A 323 2.64 -1.99 11.81
N ILE A 324 3.14 -2.93 11.00
CA ILE A 324 2.32 -3.96 10.35
C ILE A 324 1.59 -4.82 11.39
N GLY A 325 2.33 -5.38 12.36
CA GLY A 325 1.75 -6.21 13.41
C GLY A 325 0.69 -5.47 14.23
N ILE A 326 1.01 -4.25 14.68
CA ILE A 326 0.07 -3.45 15.50
C ILE A 326 -1.19 -3.10 14.70
N SER A 327 -1.07 -2.75 13.42
CA SER A 327 -2.24 -2.43 12.58
C SER A 327 -3.17 -3.63 12.38
N ARG A 328 -2.63 -4.84 12.22
CA ARG A 328 -3.42 -6.09 12.16
C ARG A 328 -4.16 -6.40 13.46
N GLY A 329 -3.63 -5.98 14.60
CA GLY A 329 -4.28 -6.10 15.90
C GLY A 329 -5.67 -5.45 15.95
N ILE A 330 -5.95 -4.44 15.10
CA ILE A 330 -7.28 -3.83 14.97
C ILE A 330 -8.31 -4.88 14.53
N THR A 331 -8.01 -5.62 13.48
CA THR A 331 -8.86 -6.72 12.99
C THR A 331 -9.02 -7.83 14.04
N VAL A 332 -7.94 -8.21 14.71
CA VAL A 332 -7.97 -9.20 15.79
C VAL A 332 -8.94 -8.79 16.91
N LEU A 333 -8.94 -7.51 17.32
CA LEU A 333 -9.89 -7.01 18.34
C LEU A 333 -11.34 -6.99 17.85
N MET A 334 -11.57 -6.62 16.59
CA MET A 334 -12.91 -6.60 16.00
C MET A 334 -13.50 -8.01 15.94
N ASP A 335 -12.70 -8.99 15.50
CA ASP A 335 -13.10 -10.38 15.37
C ASP A 335 -13.25 -11.04 16.75
N GLY A 336 -12.33 -10.78 17.68
CA GLY A 336 -12.42 -11.24 19.07
C GLY A 336 -13.67 -10.69 19.78
N GLY A 337 -14.02 -9.44 19.54
CA GLY A 337 -15.23 -8.79 20.06
C GLY A 337 -16.51 -9.16 19.31
N LYS A 338 -16.42 -9.92 18.23
CA LYS A 338 -17.57 -10.30 17.36
C LYS A 338 -18.34 -9.08 16.83
N ILE A 339 -17.64 -7.95 16.57
CA ILE A 339 -18.29 -6.73 16.07
C ILE A 339 -18.10 -6.53 14.55
N THR A 340 -17.20 -7.26 13.90
CA THR A 340 -16.96 -7.16 12.46
C THR A 340 -18.24 -7.36 11.65
N ASP A 341 -18.94 -8.47 11.90
CA ASP A 341 -20.18 -8.81 11.20
C ASP A 341 -21.33 -7.82 11.54
N THR A 342 -21.36 -7.27 12.76
CA THR A 342 -22.33 -6.25 13.14
C THR A 342 -22.12 -4.93 12.38
N VAL A 343 -20.87 -4.52 12.19
CA VAL A 343 -20.55 -3.30 11.43
C VAL A 343 -20.93 -3.50 9.95
N LEU A 344 -20.71 -4.69 9.39
CA LEU A 344 -21.16 -5.05 8.05
C LEU A 344 -22.70 -5.03 7.95
N TYR A 345 -23.40 -5.60 8.92
CA TYR A 345 -24.87 -5.60 8.99
C TYR A 345 -25.45 -4.18 9.06
N TRP A 346 -24.84 -3.27 9.79
CA TRP A 346 -25.28 -1.87 9.76
C TRP A 346 -25.12 -1.24 8.38
N GLY A 347 -24.05 -1.59 7.66
CA GLY A 347 -23.89 -1.20 6.25
C GLY A 347 -25.00 -1.76 5.36
N GLU A 348 -25.31 -3.06 5.50
CA GLU A 348 -26.41 -3.74 4.81
C GLU A 348 -27.75 -2.98 5.04
N ARG A 349 -28.08 -2.71 6.31
CA ARG A 349 -29.32 -1.99 6.67
C ARG A 349 -29.39 -0.55 6.13
N ALA A 350 -28.25 0.14 6.07
CA ALA A 350 -28.19 1.49 5.52
C ALA A 350 -28.45 1.54 4.01
N LEU A 351 -28.29 0.44 3.31
CA LEU A 351 -28.49 0.32 1.87
C LEU A 351 -29.91 -0.07 1.48
N GLU A 352 -30.69 -0.64 2.40
CA GLU A 352 -32.05 -1.09 2.12
C GLU A 352 -32.95 0.04 1.59
N GLY A 353 -33.68 -0.23 0.51
CA GLY A 353 -34.66 0.71 -0.06
C GLY A 353 -34.08 1.92 -0.77
N THR A 354 -32.77 2.00 -0.97
CA THR A 354 -32.13 3.10 -1.70
C THR A 354 -32.18 2.88 -3.21
N GLY A 355 -32.35 3.97 -3.98
CA GLY A 355 -32.27 3.90 -5.46
C GLY A 355 -30.83 3.71 -5.93
N SER A 356 -30.65 3.19 -7.16
CA SER A 356 -29.38 2.73 -7.72
C SER A 356 -28.18 3.69 -7.51
N VAL A 357 -28.37 4.98 -7.82
CA VAL A 357 -27.29 5.98 -7.65
C VAL A 357 -26.96 6.19 -6.16
N ALA A 358 -27.98 6.33 -5.31
CA ALA A 358 -27.77 6.49 -3.88
C ALA A 358 -27.11 5.24 -3.27
N PHE A 359 -27.54 4.06 -3.71
CA PHE A 359 -26.97 2.76 -3.30
C PHE A 359 -25.47 2.71 -3.55
N ILE A 360 -25.01 2.92 -4.80
CA ILE A 360 -23.58 2.77 -5.12
C ILE A 360 -22.71 3.83 -4.44
N LEU A 361 -23.22 5.05 -4.27
CA LEU A 361 -22.51 6.09 -3.54
C LEU A 361 -22.42 5.77 -2.03
N LEU A 362 -23.46 5.22 -1.45
CA LEU A 362 -23.45 4.77 -0.04
C LEU A 362 -22.52 3.56 0.13
N VAL A 363 -22.53 2.59 -0.78
CA VAL A 363 -21.56 1.47 -0.78
C VAL A 363 -20.13 2.01 -0.74
N TYR A 364 -19.80 2.95 -1.62
CA TYR A 364 -18.46 3.57 -1.63
C TYR A 364 -18.15 4.25 -0.29
N LEU A 365 -19.10 5.02 0.27
CA LEU A 365 -18.93 5.73 1.55
C LEU A 365 -18.76 4.76 2.73
N ILE A 366 -19.47 3.62 2.73
CA ILE A 366 -19.37 2.57 3.75
C ILE A 366 -17.99 1.91 3.68
N TYR A 367 -17.46 1.66 2.47
CA TYR A 367 -16.15 1.06 2.32
C TYR A 367 -14.99 1.94 2.78
N LEU A 368 -15.14 3.27 2.83
CA LEU A 368 -14.08 4.16 3.33
C LEU A 368 -13.70 3.85 4.79
N PRO A 369 -14.61 3.89 5.78
CA PRO A 369 -14.28 3.54 7.15
C PRO A 369 -13.93 2.04 7.32
N LEU A 370 -14.59 1.13 6.58
CA LEU A 370 -14.26 -0.29 6.63
C LEU A 370 -12.81 -0.55 6.20
N SER A 371 -12.31 0.14 5.17
CA SER A 371 -10.93 0.00 4.73
C SER A 371 -9.90 0.55 5.72
N ILE A 372 -10.30 1.47 6.62
CA ILE A 372 -9.44 1.91 7.73
C ILE A 372 -9.34 0.81 8.80
N LEU A 373 -10.47 0.18 9.11
CA LEU A 373 -10.59 -0.83 10.16
C LEU A 373 -10.02 -2.18 9.74
N ILE A 374 -10.22 -2.54 8.47
CA ILE A 374 -9.76 -3.80 7.87
C ILE A 374 -8.77 -3.46 6.74
N PRO A 375 -7.49 -3.26 7.05
CA PRO A 375 -6.50 -2.77 6.08
C PRO A 375 -6.06 -3.83 5.04
N SER A 376 -6.67 -5.01 5.03
CA SER A 376 -6.47 -6.06 4.05
C SER A 376 -7.56 -5.98 2.98
N SER A 377 -7.20 -5.64 1.74
CA SER A 377 -8.16 -5.57 0.63
C SER A 377 -8.80 -6.94 0.33
N SER A 378 -8.01 -8.01 0.28
CA SER A 378 -8.52 -9.37 0.10
C SER A 378 -9.44 -9.81 1.26
N GLY A 379 -9.03 -9.58 2.51
CA GLY A 379 -9.84 -9.89 3.69
C GLY A 379 -11.15 -9.10 3.71
N LEU A 380 -11.11 -7.80 3.43
CA LEU A 380 -12.32 -6.97 3.37
C LEU A 380 -13.25 -7.43 2.23
N ALA A 381 -12.71 -7.81 1.05
CA ALA A 381 -13.50 -8.36 -0.04
C ALA A 381 -14.23 -9.65 0.37
N THR A 382 -13.51 -10.60 0.97
CA THR A 382 -14.06 -11.90 1.41
C THR A 382 -15.20 -11.74 2.42
N LEU A 383 -15.06 -10.77 3.34
CA LEU A 383 -16.06 -10.52 4.38
C LEU A 383 -17.29 -9.74 3.86
N SER A 384 -17.12 -8.83 2.92
CA SER A 384 -18.15 -7.84 2.62
C SER A 384 -18.84 -8.03 1.27
N ILE A 385 -18.13 -8.50 0.24
CA ILE A 385 -18.72 -8.63 -1.10
C ILE A 385 -19.85 -9.66 -1.15
N PRO A 386 -19.78 -10.84 -0.44
CA PRO A 386 -20.90 -11.79 -0.41
C PRO A 386 -22.20 -11.19 0.14
N ILE A 387 -22.10 -10.11 0.94
CA ILE A 387 -23.25 -9.38 1.47
C ILE A 387 -23.67 -8.26 0.51
N MET A 388 -22.69 -7.44 0.07
CA MET A 388 -22.97 -6.23 -0.70
C MET A 388 -23.38 -6.50 -2.16
N ALA A 389 -22.85 -7.58 -2.78
CA ALA A 389 -23.18 -7.89 -4.17
C ALA A 389 -24.64 -8.34 -4.37
N PRO A 390 -25.22 -9.24 -3.55
CA PRO A 390 -26.65 -9.55 -3.61
C PRO A 390 -27.55 -8.33 -3.36
N LEU A 391 -27.19 -7.46 -2.42
CA LEU A 391 -27.93 -6.22 -2.16
C LEU A 391 -27.97 -5.31 -3.40
N GLY A 392 -26.85 -5.24 -4.12
CA GLY A 392 -26.76 -4.46 -5.36
C GLY A 392 -27.74 -4.94 -6.43
N GLN A 393 -28.00 -6.24 -6.53
CA GLN A 393 -28.99 -6.79 -7.46
C GLN A 393 -30.39 -6.23 -7.21
N PHE A 394 -30.80 -6.08 -5.94
CA PHE A 394 -32.09 -5.46 -5.58
C PHE A 394 -32.14 -3.97 -5.95
N ALA A 395 -31.01 -3.28 -5.94
CA ALA A 395 -30.88 -1.89 -6.38
C ALA A 395 -30.62 -1.74 -7.88
N SER A 396 -30.66 -2.81 -8.65
CA SER A 396 -30.33 -2.87 -10.09
C SER A 396 -28.90 -2.36 -10.38
N ILE A 397 -27.95 -2.71 -9.50
CA ILE A 397 -26.53 -2.41 -9.64
C ILE A 397 -25.77 -3.68 -9.99
N SER A 398 -24.91 -3.61 -11.02
CA SER A 398 -24.06 -4.75 -11.39
C SER A 398 -23.03 -5.06 -10.31
N GLY A 399 -22.71 -6.35 -10.13
CA GLY A 399 -21.64 -6.79 -9.21
C GLY A 399 -20.30 -6.14 -9.55
N SER A 400 -20.00 -5.93 -10.83
CA SER A 400 -18.75 -5.26 -11.27
C SER A 400 -18.63 -3.80 -10.81
N LEU A 401 -19.76 -3.08 -10.70
CA LEU A 401 -19.75 -1.72 -10.19
C LEU A 401 -19.56 -1.68 -8.67
N ILE A 402 -20.11 -2.68 -7.95
CA ILE A 402 -19.85 -2.85 -6.51
C ILE A 402 -18.37 -3.15 -6.27
N VAL A 403 -17.78 -4.06 -7.04
CA VAL A 403 -16.33 -4.34 -7.01
C VAL A 403 -15.53 -3.07 -7.25
N THR A 404 -15.93 -2.25 -8.23
CA THR A 404 -15.26 -0.97 -8.52
C THR A 404 -15.37 0.01 -7.36
N ALA A 405 -16.55 0.13 -6.72
CA ALA A 405 -16.75 1.00 -5.57
C ALA A 405 -15.90 0.55 -4.36
N PHE A 406 -15.92 -0.74 -4.04
CA PHE A 406 -15.08 -1.37 -3.00
C PHE A 406 -13.60 -1.06 -3.25
N GLN A 407 -13.11 -1.43 -4.42
CA GLN A 407 -11.71 -1.31 -4.80
C GLN A 407 -11.23 0.14 -4.75
N SER A 408 -12.02 1.07 -5.27
CA SER A 408 -11.67 2.49 -5.28
C SER A 408 -11.67 3.10 -3.88
N ALA A 409 -12.57 2.67 -2.98
CA ALA A 409 -12.59 3.12 -1.59
C ALA A 409 -11.35 2.60 -0.85
N SER A 410 -11.06 1.30 -0.99
CA SER A 410 -9.87 0.69 -0.36
C SER A 410 -8.58 1.34 -0.86
N GLY A 411 -8.44 1.51 -2.19
CA GLY A 411 -7.27 2.16 -2.78
C GLY A 411 -7.09 3.62 -2.33
N LEU A 412 -8.19 4.40 -2.26
CA LEU A 412 -8.14 5.77 -1.79
C LEU A 412 -7.67 5.87 -0.33
N VAL A 413 -8.25 5.04 0.54
CA VAL A 413 -7.92 5.02 1.97
C VAL A 413 -6.49 4.57 2.20
N ASN A 414 -6.02 3.56 1.48
CA ASN A 414 -4.68 3.03 1.60
C ASN A 414 -3.58 4.07 1.29
N ILE A 415 -3.87 5.13 0.53
CA ILE A 415 -2.92 6.22 0.27
C ILE A 415 -2.68 7.10 1.51
N ILE A 416 -3.63 7.15 2.45
CA ILE A 416 -3.57 8.10 3.56
C ILE A 416 -3.68 7.46 4.95
N THR A 417 -4.25 6.26 5.06
CA THR A 417 -4.52 5.70 6.40
C THR A 417 -3.23 5.33 7.15
N PRO A 418 -3.14 5.66 8.44
CA PRO A 418 -2.02 5.22 9.26
C PRO A 418 -2.03 3.70 9.55
N THR A 419 -3.13 3.01 9.24
CA THR A 419 -3.21 1.55 9.33
C THR A 419 -2.56 0.87 8.12
N ALA A 420 -2.30 1.60 7.02
CA ALA A 420 -1.54 1.07 5.88
C ALA A 420 -0.03 1.12 6.18
N ALA A 421 0.55 -0.06 6.32
CA ALA A 421 1.98 -0.22 6.62
C ALA A 421 2.88 0.45 5.57
N VAL A 422 2.50 0.37 4.29
CA VAL A 422 3.24 0.97 3.18
C VAL A 422 3.35 2.49 3.32
N VAL A 423 2.26 3.17 3.68
CA VAL A 423 2.26 4.62 3.90
C VAL A 423 3.24 4.97 5.03
N MET A 424 3.07 4.31 6.18
CA MET A 424 3.87 4.63 7.36
C MET A 424 5.33 4.24 7.18
N GLY A 425 5.59 3.13 6.49
CA GLY A 425 6.93 2.69 6.13
C GLY A 425 7.63 3.63 5.16
N ALA A 426 6.94 4.06 4.10
CA ALA A 426 7.47 5.05 3.13
C ALA A 426 7.84 6.38 3.81
N LEU A 427 6.97 6.86 4.71
CA LEU A 427 7.20 8.09 5.47
C LEU A 427 8.36 7.94 6.46
N ALA A 428 8.49 6.78 7.12
CA ALA A 428 9.61 6.48 8.01
C ALA A 428 10.95 6.47 7.24
N LEU A 429 11.00 5.78 6.11
CA LEU A 429 12.18 5.71 5.24
C LEU A 429 12.60 7.10 4.70
N GLY A 430 11.63 7.94 4.37
CA GLY A 430 11.88 9.31 3.91
C GLY A 430 12.07 10.33 5.04
N HIS A 431 11.99 9.92 6.31
CA HIS A 431 11.99 10.80 7.49
C HIS A 431 10.95 11.94 7.38
N VAL A 432 9.78 11.63 6.78
CA VAL A 432 8.68 12.59 6.60
C VAL A 432 7.64 12.36 7.69
N PRO A 433 7.31 13.39 8.50
CA PRO A 433 6.21 13.30 9.46
C PRO A 433 4.86 13.09 8.76
N TYR A 434 3.98 12.29 9.37
CA TYR A 434 2.67 11.96 8.82
C TYR A 434 1.78 13.20 8.58
N ASP A 435 1.85 14.23 9.46
CA ASP A 435 1.13 15.49 9.28
C ASP A 435 1.54 16.23 7.99
N LYS A 436 2.82 16.13 7.61
CA LYS A 436 3.33 16.72 6.36
C LYS A 436 2.79 15.99 5.14
N TRP A 437 2.71 14.66 5.21
CA TRP A 437 2.10 13.85 4.17
C TRP A 437 0.63 14.21 3.98
N ILE A 438 -0.18 14.20 5.03
CA ILE A 438 -1.60 14.57 4.96
C ILE A 438 -1.77 15.99 4.42
N ARG A 439 -0.99 16.95 4.93
CA ARG A 439 -1.02 18.34 4.42
C ARG A 439 -0.65 18.44 2.94
N TYR A 440 0.21 17.56 2.47
CA TYR A 440 0.58 17.50 1.06
C TYR A 440 -0.53 16.87 0.23
N VAL A 441 -1.03 15.70 0.58
CA VAL A 441 -1.86 14.86 -0.30
C VAL A 441 -3.36 15.16 -0.24
N TRP A 442 -3.89 15.84 0.78
CA TRP A 442 -5.34 15.97 1.04
C TRP A 442 -6.14 16.51 -0.15
N LYS A 443 -5.56 17.44 -0.94
CA LYS A 443 -6.25 18.00 -2.13
C LYS A 443 -6.39 16.97 -3.22
N LEU A 444 -5.37 16.16 -3.44
CA LEU A 444 -5.41 15.07 -4.42
C LEU A 444 -6.42 13.99 -3.98
N ILE A 445 -6.45 13.65 -2.67
CA ILE A 445 -7.43 12.72 -2.11
C ILE A 445 -8.85 13.23 -2.29
N LEU A 446 -9.11 14.49 -2.02
CA LEU A 446 -10.43 15.09 -2.27
C LEU A 446 -10.80 15.02 -3.75
N TYR A 447 -9.84 15.29 -4.62
CA TYR A 447 -10.04 15.19 -6.06
C TYR A 447 -10.33 13.76 -6.51
N PHE A 448 -9.56 12.79 -6.05
CA PHE A 448 -9.80 11.37 -6.29
C PHE A 448 -11.17 10.90 -5.76
N PHE A 449 -11.54 11.34 -4.55
CA PHE A 449 -12.86 11.05 -3.98
C PHE A 449 -14.00 11.55 -4.89
N LEU A 450 -13.94 12.82 -5.32
CA LEU A 450 -14.97 13.39 -6.19
C LEU A 450 -15.00 12.74 -7.58
N LEU A 451 -13.85 12.43 -8.15
CA LEU A 451 -13.76 11.70 -9.42
C LEU A 451 -14.36 10.29 -9.30
N THR A 452 -14.07 9.58 -8.20
CA THR A 452 -14.65 8.24 -7.98
C THR A 452 -16.17 8.32 -7.92
N LEU A 453 -16.74 9.29 -7.17
CA LEU A 453 -18.20 9.50 -7.14
C LEU A 453 -18.77 9.73 -8.55
N ALA A 454 -18.09 10.56 -9.36
CA ALA A 454 -18.52 10.84 -10.73
C ALA A 454 -18.48 9.57 -11.61
N PHE A 455 -17.39 8.79 -11.54
CA PHE A 455 -17.27 7.55 -12.29
C PHE A 455 -18.30 6.49 -11.86
N LEU A 456 -18.60 6.39 -10.57
CA LEU A 456 -19.64 5.47 -10.08
C LEU A 456 -21.03 5.87 -10.60
N VAL A 457 -21.35 7.16 -10.63
CA VAL A 457 -22.62 7.66 -11.22
C VAL A 457 -22.68 7.35 -12.71
N VAL A 458 -21.57 7.57 -13.44
CA VAL A 458 -21.48 7.20 -14.86
C VAL A 458 -21.66 5.68 -15.04
N GLY A 459 -21.05 4.88 -14.15
CA GLY A 459 -21.19 3.43 -14.16
C GLY A 459 -22.64 2.95 -14.00
N VAL A 460 -23.44 3.61 -13.15
CA VAL A 460 -24.89 3.35 -13.04
C VAL A 460 -25.65 3.71 -14.32
N ALA A 461 -25.27 4.80 -14.99
CA ALA A 461 -25.94 5.25 -16.19
C ALA A 461 -25.57 4.41 -17.44
N ALA A 462 -24.43 3.72 -17.40
CA ALA A 462 -23.92 2.91 -18.50
C ALA A 462 -24.33 1.42 -18.44
N GLY A 463 -24.75 0.94 -17.26
CA GLY A 463 -25.19 -0.44 -17.03
C GLY A 463 -26.65 -0.54 -16.75
#